data_142eb492ee7522c6cd299d61a9ebe570
#
_entry.id   142eb492ee7522c6cd299d61a9ebe570
#
_cell.length_a   1.000
_cell.length_b   1.000
_cell.length_c   1.000
_cell.angle_alpha   90.00
_cell.angle_beta   90.00
_cell.angle_gamma   90.00
#
_symmetry.space_group_name_H-M   'P 1'
#
loop_
_entity.id
_entity.type
_entity.pdbx_description
1 polymer ?
#
loop_
_entity_poly.entity_id
_entity_poly.type
_entity_poly.pdbx_seq_one_letter_code
_entity_poly.pdbx_strand_id
1 'polypeptide(L)' 'MNMKKVVDDYKWIAQEAEKLADELEALLDNGSITEEEANRKMRWYLFQTANRILSDSVNKNMPLPNWRTGV' A
#
# COMPACT_ATOMS: atom_id res chain seq x y z
N MET A 1 8.72 3.30 -21.87
CA MET A 1 8.12 3.60 -20.57
C MET A 1 7.79 5.09 -20.48
N ASN A 2 6.62 5.42 -20.00
CA ASN A 2 6.21 6.82 -19.83
C ASN A 2 6.53 7.26 -18.38
N MET A 3 7.56 8.11 -18.24
CA MET A 3 8.00 8.57 -16.92
C MET A 3 6.94 9.35 -16.16
N LYS A 4 6.10 10.10 -16.88
CA LYS A 4 5.02 10.85 -16.22
C LYS A 4 4.02 9.88 -15.58
N LYS A 5 3.67 8.80 -16.27
CA LYS A 5 2.77 7.77 -15.72
C LYS A 5 3.39 7.12 -14.49
N VAL A 6 4.68 6.78 -14.55
CA VAL A 6 5.38 6.17 -13.42
C VAL A 6 5.36 7.10 -12.21
N VAL A 7 5.64 8.38 -12.41
CA VAL A 7 5.62 9.37 -11.32
C VAL A 7 4.21 9.48 -10.73
N ASP A 8 3.19 9.56 -11.59
CA ASP A 8 1.80 9.67 -11.15
C ASP A 8 1.37 8.42 -10.36
N ASP A 9 1.77 7.24 -10.82
CA ASP A 9 1.46 5.98 -10.15
C ASP A 9 2.11 5.92 -8.77
N TYR A 10 3.38 6.34 -8.64
CA TYR A 10 4.07 6.40 -7.35
C TYR A 10 3.39 7.38 -6.40
N LYS A 11 3.00 8.54 -6.89
CA LYS A 11 2.32 9.53 -6.05
C LYS A 11 0.97 9.01 -5.55
N TRP A 12 0.23 8.36 -6.43
CA TRP A 12 -1.05 7.78 -6.05
C TRP A 12 -0.88 6.70 -4.98
N ILE A 13 0.06 5.78 -5.19
CA ILE A 13 0.32 4.69 -4.24
C ILE A 13 0.84 5.25 -2.92
N ALA A 14 1.65 6.31 -2.95
CA ALA A 14 2.13 6.96 -1.74
C ALA A 14 0.97 7.52 -0.91
N GLN A 15 -0.03 8.11 -1.56
CA GLN A 15 -1.23 8.61 -0.88
C GLN A 15 -2.01 7.46 -0.25
N GLU A 16 -2.17 6.35 -0.97
CA GLU A 16 -2.87 5.17 -0.44
C GLU A 16 -2.08 4.51 0.70
N ALA A 17 -0.76 4.49 0.60
CA ALA A 17 0.10 3.97 1.67
C ALA A 17 0.00 4.84 2.93
N GLU A 18 -0.13 6.16 2.77
CA GLU A 18 -0.32 7.06 3.91
C GLU A 18 -1.62 6.77 4.63
N LYS A 19 -2.70 6.55 3.88
CA LYS A 19 -3.99 6.15 4.47
C LYS A 19 -3.88 4.85 5.24
N LEU A 20 -3.17 3.87 4.68
CA LEU A 20 -2.93 2.60 5.34
C LEU A 20 -2.12 2.80 6.63
N ALA A 21 -1.08 3.62 6.58
CA ALA A 21 -0.26 3.89 7.75
C ALA A 21 -1.09 4.53 8.87
N ASP A 22 -1.98 5.46 8.53
CA ASP A 22 -2.87 6.09 9.50
C ASP A 22 -3.83 5.07 10.13
N GLU A 23 -4.38 4.15 9.32
CA GLU A 23 -5.26 3.10 9.84
C GLU A 23 -4.51 2.14 10.78
N LEU A 24 -3.29 1.74 10.40
CA LEU A 24 -2.47 0.86 11.22
C LEU A 24 -2.08 1.54 12.54
N GLU A 25 -1.76 2.83 12.49
CA GLU A 25 -1.44 3.60 13.70
C GLU A 25 -2.63 3.64 14.66
N ALA A 26 -3.84 3.85 14.14
CA ALA A 26 -5.04 3.83 14.96
C ALA A 26 -5.26 2.46 15.61
N LEU A 27 -5.03 1.39 14.86
CA LEU A 27 -5.18 0.02 15.38
C LEU A 27 -4.11 -0.31 16.44
N LEU A 28 -2.90 0.20 16.27
CA LEU A 28 -1.84 0.07 17.27
C LEU A 28 -2.21 0.81 18.55
N ASP A 29 -2.72 2.04 18.42
CA ASP A 29 -3.06 2.87 19.56
C ASP A 29 -4.18 2.26 20.40
N ASN A 30 -5.13 1.58 19.77
CA ASN A 30 -6.23 0.95 20.52
C ASN A 30 -5.96 -0.52 20.90
N GLY A 31 -4.76 -1.02 20.61
CA GLY A 31 -4.35 -2.36 20.98
C GLY A 31 -4.94 -3.48 20.13
N SER A 32 -5.53 -3.16 18.96
CA SER A 32 -6.13 -4.17 18.08
C SER A 32 -5.11 -5.00 17.33
N ILE A 33 -3.90 -4.47 17.10
CA ILE A 33 -2.82 -5.22 16.46
C ILE A 33 -1.49 -4.91 17.16
N THR A 34 -0.50 -5.78 16.94
CA THR A 34 0.86 -5.60 17.44
C THR A 34 1.70 -4.82 16.43
N GLU A 35 2.82 -4.25 16.89
CA GLU A 35 3.77 -3.59 16.00
C GLU A 35 4.31 -4.52 14.93
N GLU A 36 4.59 -5.77 15.31
CA GLU A 36 5.08 -6.78 14.38
C GLU A 36 4.07 -7.03 13.27
N GLU A 37 2.80 -7.16 13.63
CA GLU A 37 1.72 -7.39 12.68
C GLU A 37 1.53 -6.19 11.75
N ALA A 38 1.55 -4.97 12.30
CA ALA A 38 1.44 -3.75 11.52
C ALA A 38 2.59 -3.63 10.53
N ASN A 39 3.80 -3.91 10.97
CA ASN A 39 5.01 -3.87 10.14
C ASN A 39 4.91 -4.87 8.97
N ARG A 40 4.46 -6.09 9.27
CA ARG A 40 4.29 -7.14 8.25
C ARG A 40 3.25 -6.74 7.21
N LYS A 41 2.11 -6.21 7.63
CA LYS A 41 1.04 -5.77 6.74
C LYS A 41 1.49 -4.62 5.84
N MET A 42 2.20 -3.66 6.40
CA MET A 42 2.71 -2.52 5.64
C MET A 42 3.73 -2.96 4.60
N ARG A 43 4.67 -3.82 4.97
CA ARG A 43 5.69 -4.33 4.06
C ARG A 43 5.09 -5.13 2.92
N TRP A 44 4.12 -5.99 3.24
CA TRP A 44 3.43 -6.77 2.23
C TRP A 44 2.74 -5.85 1.21
N TYR A 45 2.01 -4.86 1.70
CA TYR A 45 1.30 -3.91 0.86
C TYR A 45 2.27 -3.14 -0.05
N LEU A 46 3.34 -2.62 0.51
CA LEU A 46 4.34 -1.87 -0.27
C LEU A 46 5.00 -2.76 -1.33
N PHE A 47 5.30 -4.00 -0.98
CA PHE A 47 5.88 -4.96 -1.92
C PHE A 47 4.94 -5.22 -3.10
N GLN A 48 3.67 -5.46 -2.82
CA GLN A 48 2.69 -5.75 -3.87
C GLN A 48 2.46 -4.54 -4.77
N THR A 49 2.37 -3.35 -4.21
CA THR A 49 2.16 -2.14 -5.00
C THR A 49 3.39 -1.78 -5.83
N ALA A 50 4.58 -1.97 -5.28
CA ALA A 50 5.82 -1.75 -6.03
C ALA A 50 5.91 -2.69 -7.23
N ASN A 51 5.53 -3.95 -7.06
CA ASN A 51 5.50 -4.91 -8.16
C ASN A 51 4.55 -4.46 -9.28
N ARG A 52 3.42 -3.89 -8.93
CA ARG A 52 2.48 -3.35 -9.94
C ARG A 52 3.11 -2.23 -10.74
N ILE A 53 3.82 -1.32 -10.09
CA ILE A 53 4.51 -0.22 -10.78
C ILE A 53 5.56 -0.78 -11.73
N LEU A 54 6.40 -1.70 -11.27
CA LEU A 54 7.47 -2.29 -12.07
C LEU A 54 6.94 -3.05 -13.28
N SER A 55 5.79 -3.68 -13.16
CA SER A 55 5.17 -4.43 -14.26
C SER A 55 4.24 -3.58 -15.12
N ASP A 56 4.16 -2.29 -14.84
CA ASP A 56 3.27 -1.34 -15.54
C ASP A 56 1.80 -1.78 -15.49
N SER A 57 1.40 -2.41 -14.39
CA SER A 57 0.05 -2.95 -14.22
C SER A 57 -0.82 -2.10 -13.29
N VAL A 58 -0.39 -0.88 -12.97
CA VAL A 58 -1.18 0.02 -12.15
C VAL A 58 -2.36 0.55 -12.96
N ASN A 59 -3.56 0.37 -12.42
CA ASN A 59 -4.79 0.88 -13.00
C ASN A 59 -5.66 1.37 -11.86
N LYS A 60 -5.95 2.66 -11.84
CA LYS A 60 -6.72 3.30 -10.77
C LYS A 60 -8.16 2.81 -10.68
N ASN A 61 -8.65 2.13 -11.72
CA ASN A 61 -9.97 1.50 -11.73
C ASN A 61 -9.96 0.13 -11.05
N MET A 62 -8.79 -0.44 -10.79
CA MET A 62 -8.65 -1.71 -10.08
C MET A 62 -8.29 -1.45 -8.63
N PRO A 63 -8.83 -2.24 -7.68
CA PRO A 63 -8.47 -2.06 -6.28
C PRO A 63 -7.00 -2.41 -6.04
N LEU A 64 -6.38 -1.68 -5.13
CA LEU A 64 -5.05 -2.03 -4.64
C LEU A 64 -5.14 -3.29 -3.77
N PRO A 65 -4.00 -3.96 -3.53
CA PRO A 65 -4.00 -5.14 -2.67
C PRO A 65 -4.62 -4.84 -1.31
N ASN A 66 -5.41 -5.76 -0.80
CA ASN A 66 -6.07 -5.58 0.48
C ASN A 66 -5.12 -6.04 1.60
N TRP A 67 -4.59 -5.08 2.34
CA TRP A 67 -3.65 -5.35 3.42
C TRP A 67 -4.27 -6.12 4.58
N ARG A 68 -5.61 -6.02 4.74
CA ARG A 68 -6.31 -6.73 5.84
C ARG A 68 -6.32 -8.23 5.64
N THR A 69 -6.54 -8.66 4.39
CA THR A 69 -6.66 -10.09 4.06
C THR A 69 -5.40 -10.68 3.45
N GLY A 70 -4.50 -9.83 2.96
CA GLY A 70 -3.29 -10.29 2.27
C GLY A 70 -3.51 -10.73 0.83
N VAL A 71 -4.57 -10.27 0.20
CA VAL A 71 -4.85 -10.61 -1.20
C VAL A 71 -5.14 -9.37 -2.03
#